data_eea87641d3d82f1522d9d679f09928c8
#
_entry.id   eea87641d3d82f1522d9d679f09928c8
#
_cell.length_a   1.000
_cell.length_b   1.000
_cell.length_c   1.000
_cell.angle_alpha   90.00
_cell.angle_beta   90.00
_cell.angle_gamma   90.00
#
_symmetry.space_group_name_H-M   'P 1'
#
loop_
_entity.id
_entity.type
_entity.pdbx_description
1 polymer ?
#
loop_
_entity_poly.entity_id
_entity_poly.type
_entity_poly.pdbx_seq_one_letter_code
_entity_poly.pdbx_strand_id
1 'polypeptide(L)'
;MPSLDWNRRWGSDCAHQIKKLGLRHYGDQWGDPAAPFLRRWLGVLTGKARFRNLHRVARDYVAPYAQPGAVCLEIGPGGGRWTQFLTGARELYLVDLNSEFFEYLAQRFPEAAPRMRFYQTPGFDLSVAPDGAVDFVFSFGTFVHIEPDGIDAYLGEIRRVLRPGGIATIQYADKSKPRGRDNVDFSEMDPARMEKLAAKHGFLVRAHDTTLLLHSSVVVLER
;
A
#
# COMPACT_ATOMS: atom_id res chain seq x y z
N MET A 1 -9.21 17.02 -6.49
CA MET A 1 -8.48 16.90 -5.21
C MET A 1 -9.30 16.00 -4.31
N PRO A 2 -8.76 14.89 -3.74
CA PRO A 2 -9.44 14.18 -2.67
C PRO A 2 -9.76 15.23 -1.60
N SER A 3 -10.99 15.25 -1.09
CA SER A 3 -11.36 16.29 -0.13
C SER A 3 -10.46 16.15 1.11
N LEU A 4 -9.95 17.26 1.63
CA LEU A 4 -9.17 17.34 2.87
C LEU A 4 -9.88 16.66 4.07
N ASP A 5 -11.18 16.44 3.99
CA ASP A 5 -12.00 15.72 4.96
C ASP A 5 -11.66 14.21 5.07
N TRP A 6 -11.22 13.57 3.98
CA TRP A 6 -10.77 12.19 4.00
C TRP A 6 -9.55 12.01 4.89
N ASN A 7 -8.59 12.92 4.80
CA ASN A 7 -7.34 12.87 5.54
C ASN A 7 -7.56 13.06 7.06
N ARG A 8 -8.53 13.89 7.44
CA ARG A 8 -8.90 14.10 8.85
C ARG A 8 -9.61 12.90 9.48
N ARG A 9 -10.39 12.14 8.70
CA ARG A 9 -11.11 10.96 9.22
C ARG A 9 -10.20 9.78 9.56
N TRP A 10 -9.08 9.61 8.85
CA TRP A 10 -8.21 8.43 9.00
C TRP A 10 -7.07 8.62 9.99
N GLY A 11 -6.60 9.83 10.24
CA GLY A 11 -5.47 10.12 11.14
C GLY A 11 -5.90 10.39 12.58
N SER A 12 -6.90 11.22 12.77
CA SER A 12 -7.26 11.79 14.08
C SER A 12 -7.85 10.79 15.09
N ASP A 13 -8.00 9.50 14.72
CA ASP A 13 -8.78 8.57 15.52
C ASP A 13 -8.14 7.18 15.72
N CYS A 14 -6.85 7.00 15.38
CA CYS A 14 -6.18 5.69 15.47
C CYS A 14 -6.25 5.08 16.87
N ALA A 15 -5.90 5.84 17.91
CA ALA A 15 -5.90 5.36 19.28
C ALA A 15 -7.31 5.03 19.77
N HIS A 16 -8.29 5.85 19.41
CA HIS A 16 -9.69 5.60 19.73
C HIS A 16 -10.23 4.36 19.02
N GLN A 17 -9.94 4.19 17.72
CA GLN A 17 -10.38 3.01 16.97
C GLN A 17 -9.73 1.72 17.49
N ILE A 18 -8.44 1.73 17.80
CA ILE A 18 -7.76 0.59 18.42
C ILE A 18 -8.48 0.18 19.72
N LYS A 19 -8.75 1.15 20.61
CA LYS A 19 -9.44 0.92 21.88
C LYS A 19 -10.88 0.45 21.68
N LYS A 20 -11.66 1.15 20.85
CA LYS A 20 -13.08 0.88 20.59
C LYS A 20 -13.32 -0.49 19.97
N LEU A 21 -12.44 -0.93 19.07
CA LEU A 21 -12.57 -2.19 18.34
C LEU A 21 -11.76 -3.34 18.96
N GLY A 22 -11.06 -3.09 20.08
CA GLY A 22 -10.22 -4.10 20.73
C GLY A 22 -9.11 -4.62 19.83
N LEU A 23 -8.56 -3.77 18.97
CA LEU A 23 -7.52 -4.15 18.02
C LEU A 23 -6.15 -4.17 18.68
N ARG A 24 -5.24 -5.00 18.18
CA ARG A 24 -3.84 -4.96 18.56
C ARG A 24 -3.13 -3.77 17.91
N HIS A 25 -3.42 -3.55 16.63
CA HIS A 25 -2.86 -2.45 15.85
C HIS A 25 -3.92 -1.83 14.93
N TYR A 26 -3.74 -0.55 14.60
CA TYR A 26 -4.57 0.11 13.61
C TYR A 26 -4.42 -0.58 12.24
N GLY A 27 -5.54 -0.83 11.58
CA GLY A 27 -5.58 -1.56 10.31
C GLY A 27 -5.89 -3.05 10.44
N ASP A 28 -5.82 -3.65 11.64
CA ASP A 28 -6.12 -5.08 11.85
C ASP A 28 -7.58 -5.43 11.55
N GLN A 29 -8.50 -4.45 11.61
CA GLN A 29 -9.91 -4.62 11.25
C GLN A 29 -10.09 -5.03 9.77
N TRP A 30 -9.13 -4.72 8.91
CA TRP A 30 -9.14 -5.11 7.49
C TRP A 30 -8.41 -6.42 7.22
N GLY A 31 -7.98 -7.13 8.27
CA GLY A 31 -7.27 -8.39 8.21
C GLY A 31 -5.75 -8.24 8.28
N ASP A 32 -5.12 -9.19 8.93
CA ASP A 32 -3.67 -9.26 9.07
C ASP A 32 -3.07 -10.15 7.96
N PRO A 33 -2.25 -9.61 7.05
CA PRO A 33 -1.59 -10.38 6.01
C PRO A 33 -0.55 -11.38 6.57
N ALA A 34 -0.03 -11.14 7.79
CA ALA A 34 0.88 -12.04 8.49
C ALA A 34 0.16 -13.07 9.39
N ALA A 35 -1.18 -13.17 9.32
CA ALA A 35 -1.94 -14.09 10.18
C ALA A 35 -1.40 -15.52 10.11
N PRO A 36 -1.25 -16.24 11.26
CA PRO A 36 -0.78 -17.62 11.30
C PRO A 36 -1.63 -18.56 10.43
N PHE A 37 -1.01 -19.64 9.95
CA PHE A 37 -1.65 -20.64 9.08
C PHE A 37 -3.01 -21.12 9.61
N LEU A 38 -3.08 -21.47 10.89
CA LEU A 38 -4.31 -21.94 11.52
C LEU A 38 -5.44 -20.90 11.45
N ARG A 39 -5.15 -19.62 11.72
CA ARG A 39 -6.13 -18.52 11.63
C ARG A 39 -6.58 -18.29 10.20
N ARG A 40 -5.70 -18.46 9.22
CA ARG A 40 -6.03 -18.38 7.79
C ARG A 40 -6.94 -19.52 7.36
N TRP A 41 -6.67 -20.75 7.83
CA TRP A 41 -7.44 -21.95 7.53
C TRP A 41 -8.85 -21.87 8.14
N LEU A 42 -8.96 -21.50 9.42
CA LEU A 42 -10.24 -21.23 10.08
C LEU A 42 -11.03 -20.10 9.40
N GLY A 43 -10.33 -19.09 8.86
CA GLY A 43 -10.93 -18.00 8.07
C GLY A 43 -11.61 -18.50 6.79
N VAL A 44 -11.07 -19.53 6.13
CA VAL A 44 -11.71 -20.17 4.97
C VAL A 44 -13.00 -20.87 5.38
N LEU A 45 -12.98 -21.66 6.47
CA LEU A 45 -14.15 -22.37 6.99
C LEU A 45 -15.27 -21.42 7.45
N THR A 46 -14.91 -20.25 7.97
CA THR A 46 -15.86 -19.25 8.47
C THR A 46 -16.26 -18.20 7.41
N GLY A 47 -15.91 -18.40 6.14
CA GLY A 47 -16.17 -17.43 5.06
C GLY A 47 -15.30 -16.17 5.09
N LYS A 48 -14.30 -16.10 5.98
CA LYS A 48 -13.35 -14.98 6.09
C LYS A 48 -12.10 -15.22 5.21
N ALA A 49 -12.30 -15.61 3.96
CA ALA A 49 -11.21 -15.91 3.00
C ALA A 49 -10.21 -14.75 2.77
N ARG A 50 -10.56 -13.52 3.17
CA ARG A 50 -9.70 -12.33 3.03
C ARG A 50 -8.30 -12.51 3.64
N PHE A 51 -8.15 -13.25 4.74
CA PHE A 51 -6.84 -13.50 5.34
C PHE A 51 -5.91 -14.31 4.43
N ARG A 52 -6.46 -15.28 3.70
CA ARG A 52 -5.71 -16.06 2.72
C ARG A 52 -5.25 -15.20 1.55
N ASN A 53 -6.14 -14.35 1.05
CA ASN A 53 -5.85 -13.49 -0.08
C ASN A 53 -4.79 -12.43 0.25
N LEU A 54 -4.86 -11.80 1.43
CA LEU A 54 -3.86 -10.84 1.89
C LEU A 54 -2.48 -11.51 2.09
N HIS A 55 -2.45 -12.73 2.62
CA HIS A 55 -1.20 -13.48 2.71
C HIS A 55 -0.60 -13.79 1.33
N ARG A 56 -1.43 -14.10 0.33
CA ARG A 56 -0.96 -14.29 -1.04
C ARG A 56 -0.38 -12.99 -1.60
N VAL A 57 -1.02 -11.84 -1.35
CA VAL A 57 -0.44 -10.54 -1.73
C VAL A 57 0.95 -10.37 -1.09
N ALA A 58 1.09 -10.62 0.21
CA ALA A 58 2.36 -10.51 0.91
C ALA A 58 3.43 -11.44 0.31
N ARG A 59 3.07 -12.72 0.08
CA ARG A 59 3.98 -13.73 -0.44
C ARG A 59 4.40 -13.49 -1.88
N ASP A 60 3.43 -13.16 -2.76
CA ASP A 60 3.63 -13.17 -4.21
C ASP A 60 4.04 -11.79 -4.74
N TYR A 61 3.64 -10.70 -4.07
CA TYR A 61 3.77 -9.34 -4.59
C TYR A 61 4.55 -8.39 -3.67
N VAL A 62 4.97 -8.82 -2.47
CA VAL A 62 5.79 -8.01 -1.55
C VAL A 62 7.11 -8.71 -1.26
N ALA A 63 7.06 -9.93 -0.70
CA ALA A 63 8.25 -10.65 -0.26
C ALA A 63 9.34 -10.85 -1.34
N PRO A 64 9.03 -11.06 -2.63
CA PRO A 64 10.08 -11.19 -3.65
C PRO A 64 10.91 -9.92 -3.85
N TYR A 65 10.37 -8.75 -3.51
CA TYR A 65 10.98 -7.44 -3.79
C TYR A 65 11.47 -6.73 -2.54
N ALA A 66 10.85 -6.97 -1.38
CA ALA A 66 11.23 -6.39 -0.09
C ALA A 66 12.38 -7.17 0.56
N GLN A 67 13.49 -7.33 -0.17
CA GLN A 67 14.63 -8.11 0.27
C GLN A 67 15.50 -7.34 1.28
N PRO A 68 16.21 -8.04 2.19
CA PRO A 68 17.23 -7.41 3.02
C PRO A 68 18.26 -6.66 2.16
N GLY A 69 18.56 -5.42 2.54
CA GLY A 69 19.47 -4.56 1.80
C GLY A 69 18.83 -3.70 0.72
N ALA A 70 17.56 -3.94 0.34
CA ALA A 70 16.82 -3.09 -0.57
C ALA A 70 16.50 -1.72 0.08
N VAL A 71 16.38 -0.70 -0.75
CA VAL A 71 15.77 0.59 -0.40
C VAL A 71 14.30 0.50 -0.78
N CYS A 72 13.41 0.57 0.22
CA CYS A 72 11.98 0.46 0.02
C CYS A 72 11.26 1.79 0.28
N LEU A 73 10.14 2.01 -0.40
CA LEU A 73 9.24 3.13 -0.17
C LEU A 73 7.80 2.62 -0.06
N GLU A 74 7.11 2.94 1.02
CA GLU A 74 5.69 2.63 1.21
C GLU A 74 4.87 3.91 1.16
N ILE A 75 3.85 3.92 0.29
CA ILE A 75 2.88 5.02 0.19
C ILE A 75 1.62 4.64 0.95
N GLY A 76 1.30 5.40 1.99
CA GLY A 76 0.15 5.17 2.86
C GLY A 76 0.35 4.00 3.83
N PRO A 77 1.41 3.99 4.67
CA PRO A 77 1.67 2.93 5.63
C PRO A 77 0.58 2.79 6.69
N GLY A 78 -0.12 3.89 7.02
CA GLY A 78 -1.10 3.95 8.10
C GLY A 78 -0.53 3.36 9.39
N GLY A 79 -1.24 2.41 10.01
CA GLY A 79 -0.77 1.75 11.23
C GLY A 79 0.27 0.64 11.02
N GLY A 80 0.88 0.52 9.85
CA GLY A 80 1.99 -0.41 9.61
C GLY A 80 1.60 -1.86 9.34
N ARG A 81 0.36 -2.08 8.88
CA ARG A 81 -0.11 -3.43 8.55
C ARG A 81 0.74 -4.13 7.49
N TRP A 82 1.24 -3.38 6.53
CA TRP A 82 2.10 -3.86 5.45
C TRP A 82 3.58 -3.54 5.69
N THR A 83 3.87 -2.45 6.40
CA THR A 83 5.22 -2.04 6.79
C THR A 83 6.01 -3.19 7.43
N GLN A 84 5.33 -4.09 8.18
CA GLN A 84 5.96 -5.23 8.82
C GLN A 84 6.75 -6.14 7.85
N PHE A 85 6.41 -6.16 6.56
CA PHE A 85 7.13 -6.92 5.53
C PHE A 85 8.31 -6.16 4.94
N LEU A 86 8.42 -4.85 5.23
CA LEU A 86 9.45 -3.95 4.71
C LEU A 86 10.52 -3.63 5.75
N THR A 87 10.33 -4.05 7.01
CA THR A 87 11.23 -3.71 8.13
C THR A 87 12.66 -4.25 7.98
N GLY A 88 12.88 -5.24 7.09
CA GLY A 88 14.20 -5.74 6.73
C GLY A 88 14.98 -4.87 5.74
N ALA A 89 14.37 -3.82 5.17
CA ALA A 89 15.01 -2.92 4.23
C ALA A 89 16.22 -2.21 4.84
N ARG A 90 17.22 -1.90 4.01
CA ARG A 90 18.37 -1.09 4.39
C ARG A 90 17.98 0.35 4.71
N GLU A 91 17.03 0.88 3.96
CA GLU A 91 16.37 2.17 4.16
C GLU A 91 14.90 2.06 3.77
N LEU A 92 14.02 2.65 4.56
CA LEU A 92 12.57 2.57 4.38
C LEU A 92 11.95 3.95 4.43
N TYR A 93 11.52 4.44 3.28
CA TYR A 93 10.74 5.67 3.17
C TYR A 93 9.27 5.37 3.44
N LEU A 94 8.67 6.08 4.37
CA LEU A 94 7.27 5.96 4.77
C LEU A 94 6.56 7.28 4.50
N VAL A 95 5.73 7.29 3.46
CA VAL A 95 5.08 8.49 2.93
C VAL A 95 3.59 8.43 3.25
N ASP A 96 3.08 9.41 3.98
CA ASP A 96 1.66 9.51 4.32
C ASP A 96 1.20 10.98 4.30
N LEU A 97 -0.10 11.20 4.08
CA LEU A 97 -0.73 12.50 4.26
C LEU A 97 -0.84 12.89 5.74
N ASN A 98 -0.82 11.89 6.62
CA ASN A 98 -1.02 11.99 8.05
C ASN A 98 0.26 11.69 8.83
N SER A 99 0.91 12.72 9.36
CA SER A 99 2.12 12.57 10.17
C SER A 99 1.87 11.89 11.54
N GLU A 100 0.63 11.81 12.02
CA GLU A 100 0.28 11.14 13.28
C GLU A 100 0.64 9.64 13.30
N PHE A 101 0.73 9.00 12.13
CA PHE A 101 1.18 7.61 12.03
C PHE A 101 2.68 7.42 12.28
N PHE A 102 3.50 8.45 12.13
CA PHE A 102 4.96 8.30 12.13
C PHE A 102 5.52 7.89 13.49
N GLU A 103 5.07 8.55 14.55
CA GLU A 103 5.45 8.17 15.91
C GLU A 103 4.94 6.77 16.26
N TYR A 104 3.70 6.46 15.88
CA TYR A 104 3.12 5.13 16.07
C TYR A 104 3.93 4.03 15.36
N LEU A 105 4.37 4.27 14.12
CA LEU A 105 5.18 3.33 13.34
C LEU A 105 6.57 3.12 13.95
N ALA A 106 7.22 4.20 14.41
CA ALA A 106 8.50 4.12 15.08
C ALA A 106 8.42 3.29 16.37
N GLN A 107 7.34 3.46 17.13
CA GLN A 107 7.08 2.69 18.36
C GLN A 107 6.72 1.23 18.07
N ARG A 108 5.97 0.98 16.98
CA ARG A 108 5.58 -0.37 16.57
C ARG A 108 6.77 -1.20 16.08
N PHE A 109 7.74 -0.57 15.43
CA PHE A 109 8.90 -1.23 14.83
C PHE A 109 10.23 -0.62 15.31
N PRO A 110 10.55 -0.70 16.62
CA PRO A 110 11.68 0.02 17.21
C PRO A 110 13.03 -0.37 16.60
N GLU A 111 13.21 -1.63 16.19
CA GLU A 111 14.45 -2.12 15.57
C GLU A 111 14.64 -1.60 14.13
N ALA A 112 13.57 -1.29 13.45
CA ALA A 112 13.60 -0.73 12.09
C ALA A 112 13.58 0.80 12.08
N ALA A 113 13.09 1.44 13.14
CA ALA A 113 12.93 2.89 13.24
C ALA A 113 14.18 3.71 12.87
N PRO A 114 15.42 3.31 13.21
CA PRO A 114 16.62 4.05 12.78
C PRO A 114 16.83 4.10 11.26
N ARG A 115 16.23 3.16 10.51
CA ARG A 115 16.29 3.09 9.05
C ARG A 115 15.08 3.67 8.35
N MET A 116 14.05 4.12 9.11
CA MET A 116 12.85 4.74 8.59
C MET A 116 13.06 6.23 8.32
N ARG A 117 12.55 6.68 7.17
CA ARG A 117 12.49 8.08 6.78
C ARG A 117 11.02 8.44 6.58
N PHE A 118 10.50 9.20 7.52
CA PHE A 118 9.10 9.62 7.51
C PHE A 118 8.93 10.91 6.70
N TYR A 119 7.93 10.94 5.85
CA TYR A 119 7.61 12.09 5.03
C TYR A 119 6.11 12.33 4.94
N GLN A 120 5.69 13.48 5.45
CA GLN A 120 4.33 13.93 5.25
C GLN A 120 4.21 14.57 3.87
N THR A 121 3.58 13.86 2.93
CA THR A 121 3.36 14.40 1.59
C THR A 121 2.21 15.40 1.57
N PRO A 122 2.31 16.51 0.80
CA PRO A 122 1.18 17.41 0.58
C PRO A 122 0.18 16.87 -0.46
N GLY A 123 0.44 15.71 -1.04
CA GLY A 123 -0.35 15.11 -2.12
C GLY A 123 0.46 14.04 -2.85
N PHE A 124 0.69 14.21 -4.15
CA PHE A 124 1.31 13.20 -5.00
C PHE A 124 2.83 13.36 -5.14
N ASP A 125 3.51 13.74 -4.06
CA ASP A 125 4.93 14.06 -4.02
C ASP A 125 5.73 12.99 -3.28
N LEU A 126 6.84 12.55 -3.87
CA LEU A 126 7.81 11.61 -3.30
C LEU A 126 9.22 12.23 -3.22
N SER A 127 9.33 13.56 -3.09
CA SER A 127 10.60 14.30 -3.04
C SER A 127 11.53 13.89 -1.90
N VAL A 128 11.00 13.17 -0.91
CA VAL A 128 11.80 12.55 0.16
C VAL A 128 12.84 11.57 -0.37
N ALA A 129 12.56 10.90 -1.48
CA ALA A 129 13.47 9.94 -2.11
C ALA A 129 14.17 10.55 -3.34
N PRO A 130 15.51 10.42 -3.44
CA PRO A 130 16.24 10.85 -4.63
C PRO A 130 15.85 10.07 -5.89
N ASP A 131 16.13 10.64 -7.06
CA ASP A 131 15.92 9.99 -8.35
C ASP A 131 16.71 8.68 -8.45
N GLY A 132 16.04 7.62 -8.84
CA GLY A 132 16.68 6.31 -9.06
C GLY A 132 17.27 5.65 -7.81
N ALA A 133 16.84 6.04 -6.61
CA ALA A 133 17.38 5.53 -5.35
C ALA A 133 16.61 4.33 -4.77
N VAL A 134 15.38 4.09 -5.22
CA VAL A 134 14.47 3.10 -4.62
C VAL A 134 14.46 1.81 -5.42
N ASP A 135 14.62 0.68 -4.74
CA ASP A 135 14.52 -0.66 -5.32
C ASP A 135 13.07 -1.12 -5.44
N PHE A 136 12.25 -0.83 -4.42
CA PHE A 136 10.88 -1.30 -4.32
C PHE A 136 9.94 -0.25 -3.76
N VAL A 137 8.89 0.06 -4.51
CA VAL A 137 7.76 0.89 -4.05
C VAL A 137 6.55 0.01 -3.78
N PHE A 138 5.90 0.23 -2.67
CA PHE A 138 4.71 -0.52 -2.28
C PHE A 138 3.57 0.41 -1.84
N SER A 139 2.34 0.07 -2.22
CA SER A 139 1.14 0.72 -1.70
C SER A 139 -0.05 -0.25 -1.65
N PHE A 140 -0.74 -0.28 -0.52
CA PHE A 140 -1.95 -1.08 -0.33
C PHE A 140 -2.97 -0.37 0.57
N GLY A 141 -4.19 -0.22 0.07
CA GLY A 141 -5.28 0.46 0.79
C GLY A 141 -5.32 1.97 0.57
N THR A 142 -4.38 2.53 -0.18
CA THR A 142 -4.26 3.98 -0.45
C THR A 142 -4.78 4.33 -1.84
N PHE A 143 -4.27 3.70 -2.88
CA PHE A 143 -4.64 4.00 -4.27
C PHE A 143 -6.09 3.64 -4.62
N VAL A 144 -6.76 2.88 -3.78
CA VAL A 144 -8.21 2.63 -3.93
C VAL A 144 -9.05 3.90 -3.75
N HIS A 145 -8.48 4.93 -3.12
CA HIS A 145 -9.14 6.20 -2.81
C HIS A 145 -8.59 7.37 -3.64
N ILE A 146 -7.59 7.13 -4.48
CA ILE A 146 -6.94 8.17 -5.29
C ILE A 146 -7.53 8.14 -6.70
N GLU A 147 -8.08 9.28 -7.14
CA GLU A 147 -8.65 9.41 -8.47
C GLU A 147 -7.59 9.27 -9.57
N PRO A 148 -7.99 8.94 -10.82
CA PRO A 148 -7.07 8.65 -11.91
C PRO A 148 -5.98 9.69 -12.15
N ASP A 149 -6.30 10.98 -12.03
CA ASP A 149 -5.32 12.06 -12.21
C ASP A 149 -4.25 12.06 -11.10
N GLY A 150 -4.65 11.72 -9.87
CA GLY A 150 -3.71 11.57 -8.76
C GLY A 150 -2.84 10.32 -8.90
N ILE A 151 -3.40 9.23 -9.42
CA ILE A 151 -2.63 8.01 -9.74
C ILE A 151 -1.63 8.32 -10.86
N ASP A 152 -2.03 9.07 -11.89
CA ASP A 152 -1.15 9.51 -12.97
C ASP A 152 0.05 10.31 -12.42
N ALA A 153 -0.20 11.27 -11.53
CA ALA A 153 0.86 12.04 -10.87
C ALA A 153 1.80 11.16 -10.05
N TYR A 154 1.24 10.25 -9.22
CA TYR A 154 2.05 9.30 -8.45
C TYR A 154 2.88 8.37 -9.32
N LEU A 155 2.37 7.89 -10.43
CA LEU A 155 3.14 7.03 -11.33
C LEU A 155 4.35 7.76 -11.92
N GLY A 156 4.23 9.07 -12.20
CA GLY A 156 5.37 9.91 -12.59
C GLY A 156 6.45 9.95 -11.50
N GLU A 157 6.05 10.20 -10.26
CA GLU A 157 6.97 10.24 -9.11
C GLU A 157 7.56 8.85 -8.79
N ILE A 158 6.75 7.79 -8.83
CA ILE A 158 7.22 6.41 -8.66
C ILE A 158 8.28 6.07 -9.73
N ARG A 159 8.02 6.48 -10.98
CA ARG A 159 8.99 6.31 -12.07
C ARG A 159 10.30 7.04 -11.80
N ARG A 160 10.22 8.25 -11.25
CA ARG A 160 11.39 9.08 -10.93
C ARG A 160 12.26 8.42 -9.84
N VAL A 161 11.64 8.01 -8.73
CA VAL A 161 12.37 7.49 -7.55
C VAL A 161 12.88 6.07 -7.73
N LEU A 162 12.19 5.21 -8.50
CA LEU A 162 12.67 3.85 -8.78
C LEU A 162 13.98 3.89 -9.59
N ARG A 163 14.92 3.02 -9.25
CA ARG A 163 16.10 2.77 -10.12
C ARG A 163 15.68 1.99 -11.38
N PRO A 164 16.51 1.97 -12.44
CA PRO A 164 16.30 1.05 -13.56
C PRO A 164 16.16 -0.40 -13.08
N GLY A 165 15.10 -1.10 -13.52
CA GLY A 165 14.74 -2.42 -13.04
C GLY A 165 14.14 -2.47 -11.63
N GLY A 166 13.88 -1.31 -11.01
CA GLY A 166 13.14 -1.22 -9.75
C GLY A 166 11.66 -1.53 -9.94
N ILE A 167 11.01 -2.00 -8.89
CA ILE A 167 9.64 -2.54 -8.92
C ILE A 167 8.69 -1.68 -8.08
N ALA A 168 7.47 -1.48 -8.59
CA ALA A 168 6.36 -0.97 -7.81
C ALA A 168 5.23 -2.00 -7.75
N THR A 169 4.74 -2.31 -6.55
CA THR A 169 3.50 -3.08 -6.35
C THR A 169 2.42 -2.17 -5.79
N ILE A 170 1.33 -2.03 -6.51
CA ILE A 170 0.25 -1.11 -6.20
C ILE A 170 -1.09 -1.86 -6.19
N GLN A 171 -1.84 -1.77 -5.09
CA GLN A 171 -3.24 -2.16 -5.05
C GLN A 171 -4.10 -0.92 -5.33
N TYR A 172 -5.01 -1.01 -6.28
CA TYR A 172 -5.91 0.07 -6.71
C TYR A 172 -7.37 -0.39 -6.79
N ALA A 173 -8.32 0.53 -6.80
CA ALA A 173 -9.75 0.23 -6.97
C ALA A 173 -10.03 -0.40 -8.34
N ASP A 174 -10.97 -1.34 -8.38
CA ASP A 174 -11.38 -2.00 -9.62
C ASP A 174 -12.89 -1.94 -9.77
N LYS A 175 -13.36 -0.92 -10.48
CA LYS A 175 -14.79 -0.66 -10.75
C LYS A 175 -15.40 -1.65 -11.74
N SER A 176 -14.61 -2.47 -12.41
CA SER A 176 -15.15 -3.58 -13.22
C SER A 176 -15.74 -4.69 -12.35
N LYS A 177 -15.34 -4.77 -11.08
CA LYS A 177 -15.82 -5.74 -10.10
C LYS A 177 -17.06 -5.22 -9.36
N PRO A 178 -18.08 -6.08 -9.09
CA PRO A 178 -19.28 -5.64 -8.38
C PRO A 178 -18.99 -4.92 -7.06
N ARG A 179 -18.16 -5.52 -6.18
CA ARG A 179 -17.81 -4.90 -4.89
C ARG A 179 -16.94 -3.65 -5.00
N GLY A 180 -16.19 -3.49 -6.08
CA GLY A 180 -15.46 -2.26 -6.37
C GLY A 180 -16.42 -1.16 -6.82
N ARG A 181 -17.33 -1.49 -7.74
CA ARG A 181 -18.33 -0.58 -8.28
C ARG A 181 -19.29 -0.06 -7.21
N ASP A 182 -19.74 -0.95 -6.31
CA ASP A 182 -20.71 -0.61 -5.27
C ASP A 182 -20.09 0.20 -4.10
N ASN A 183 -18.77 0.30 -4.04
CA ASN A 183 -18.08 1.09 -3.02
C ASN A 183 -17.91 2.54 -3.50
N VAL A 184 -18.74 3.44 -2.96
CA VAL A 184 -18.74 4.87 -3.32
C VAL A 184 -17.46 5.61 -2.93
N ASP A 185 -16.70 5.07 -1.98
CA ASP A 185 -15.45 5.66 -1.51
C ASP A 185 -14.25 5.26 -2.37
N PHE A 186 -14.46 4.39 -3.36
CA PHE A 186 -13.39 3.92 -4.24
C PHE A 186 -13.34 4.76 -5.51
N SER A 187 -12.11 5.04 -5.94
CA SER A 187 -11.80 5.80 -7.15
C SER A 187 -12.31 5.12 -8.43
N GLU A 188 -12.54 5.92 -9.46
CA GLU A 188 -13.01 5.48 -10.77
C GLU A 188 -11.89 4.84 -11.60
N MET A 189 -11.29 3.76 -11.04
CA MET A 189 -10.23 2.98 -11.67
C MET A 189 -10.71 1.61 -12.12
N ASP A 190 -10.07 1.11 -13.16
CA ASP A 190 -10.22 -0.25 -13.69
C ASP A 190 -8.88 -0.75 -14.29
N PRO A 191 -8.75 -2.04 -14.62
CA PRO A 191 -7.52 -2.60 -15.17
C PRO A 191 -7.04 -1.93 -16.46
N ALA A 192 -7.93 -1.62 -17.40
CA ALA A 192 -7.55 -1.01 -18.67
C ALA A 192 -6.99 0.41 -18.47
N ARG A 193 -7.59 1.17 -17.56
CA ARG A 193 -7.12 2.51 -17.19
C ARG A 193 -5.76 2.46 -16.50
N MET A 194 -5.54 1.50 -15.59
CA MET A 194 -4.25 1.29 -14.93
C MET A 194 -3.15 0.94 -15.95
N GLU A 195 -3.41 0.04 -16.88
CA GLU A 195 -2.46 -0.32 -17.93
C GLU A 195 -2.11 0.86 -18.84
N LYS A 196 -3.11 1.67 -19.21
CA LYS A 196 -2.89 2.89 -20.00
C LYS A 196 -2.00 3.89 -19.25
N LEU A 197 -2.22 4.10 -17.96
CA LEU A 197 -1.39 4.99 -17.14
C LEU A 197 0.02 4.43 -16.97
N ALA A 198 0.17 3.13 -16.71
CA ALA A 198 1.48 2.49 -16.63
C ALA A 198 2.28 2.65 -17.94
N ALA A 199 1.64 2.41 -19.07
CA ALA A 199 2.27 2.59 -20.39
C ALA A 199 2.65 4.05 -20.66
N LYS A 200 1.81 5.03 -20.29
CA LYS A 200 2.10 6.46 -20.41
C LYS A 200 3.41 6.83 -19.72
N HIS A 201 3.68 6.25 -18.54
CA HIS A 201 4.91 6.48 -17.78
C HIS A 201 6.05 5.51 -18.14
N GLY A 202 5.88 4.68 -19.18
CA GLY A 202 6.93 3.78 -19.66
C GLY A 202 7.26 2.63 -18.70
N PHE A 203 6.30 2.20 -17.89
CA PHE A 203 6.42 1.00 -17.06
C PHE A 203 6.18 -0.27 -17.87
N LEU A 204 6.94 -1.33 -17.54
CA LEU A 204 6.62 -2.69 -17.95
C LEU A 204 5.71 -3.32 -16.89
N VAL A 205 4.55 -3.82 -17.30
CA VAL A 205 3.65 -4.58 -16.43
C VAL A 205 4.17 -6.02 -16.28
N ARG A 206 4.72 -6.35 -15.11
CA ARG A 206 5.25 -7.69 -14.78
C ARG A 206 4.16 -8.66 -14.35
N ALA A 207 3.17 -8.16 -13.63
CA ALA A 207 2.00 -8.92 -13.21
C ALA A 207 0.80 -7.98 -13.03
N HIS A 208 -0.39 -8.51 -13.31
CA HIS A 208 -1.63 -7.79 -13.11
C HIS A 208 -2.68 -8.78 -12.59
N ASP A 209 -2.86 -8.83 -11.27
CA ASP A 209 -3.81 -9.74 -10.64
C ASP A 209 -5.16 -9.03 -10.43
N THR A 210 -6.12 -9.40 -11.26
CA THR A 210 -7.50 -8.92 -11.20
C THR A 210 -8.44 -9.89 -10.50
N THR A 211 -7.94 -11.00 -9.94
CA THR A 211 -8.77 -12.10 -9.43
C THR A 211 -8.68 -12.29 -7.92
N LEU A 212 -7.54 -11.98 -7.33
CA LEU A 212 -7.24 -12.28 -5.93
C LEU A 212 -8.12 -11.51 -4.94
N LEU A 213 -8.39 -10.24 -5.24
CA LEU A 213 -9.17 -9.35 -4.37
C LEU A 213 -10.55 -9.08 -4.97
N LEU A 214 -11.58 -9.01 -4.11
CA LEU A 214 -12.98 -8.93 -4.55
C LEU A 214 -13.41 -7.53 -5.02
N HIS A 215 -12.69 -6.48 -4.63
CA HIS A 215 -13.07 -5.07 -4.84
C HIS A 215 -11.97 -4.24 -5.50
N SER A 216 -10.79 -4.80 -5.67
CA SER A 216 -9.59 -4.10 -6.13
C SER A 216 -8.69 -5.06 -6.89
N SER A 217 -7.68 -4.54 -7.54
CA SER A 217 -6.68 -5.31 -8.29
C SER A 217 -5.28 -4.92 -7.85
N VAL A 218 -4.30 -5.79 -8.13
CA VAL A 218 -2.89 -5.55 -7.81
C VAL A 218 -2.10 -5.55 -9.09
N VAL A 219 -1.30 -4.52 -9.30
CA VAL A 219 -0.38 -4.42 -10.44
C VAL A 219 1.06 -4.39 -9.95
N VAL A 220 1.94 -5.07 -10.66
CA VAL A 220 3.40 -5.03 -10.47
C VAL A 220 4.01 -4.38 -11.69
N LEU A 221 4.65 -3.25 -11.49
CA LEU A 221 5.25 -2.40 -12.50
C LEU A 221 6.77 -2.42 -12.36
N GLU A 222 7.49 -2.48 -13.48
CA GLU A 222 8.95 -2.33 -13.52
C GLU A 222 9.33 -1.09 -14.29
N ARG A 223 10.32 -0.34 -13.73
CA ARG A 223 10.91 0.82 -14.39
C ARG A 223 11.86 0.42 -15.52
#